data_f74854b52986780e53d62d8fca75b0c6
#
_entry.id   f74854b52986780e53d62d8fca75b0c6
#
_cell.length_a   1.000
_cell.length_b   1.000
_cell.length_c   1.000
_cell.angle_alpha   90.00
_cell.angle_beta   90.00
_cell.angle_gamma   90.00
#
_symmetry.space_group_name_H-M   'P 1'
#
loop_
_entity.id
_entity.type
_entity.pdbx_description
1 polymer ?
#
loop_
_entity_poly.entity_id
_entity_poly.type
_entity_poly.pdbx_seq_one_letter_code
_entity_poly.pdbx_strand_id
1 'polypeptide(L)'
;MGLSKFRIGQLVEQTTEINTDYLFGADDVRGMTITKQIIPTKADVSVADLSKFLVIHPKEFVFNPRTHGKHIGFGYNNTDVSFIISWNNIGFRIRPEMELTVSAEYLFLHFNRDEWDREACYRSWGSSTEVFSWDALCEMELTLPNLPTQQKYVDIYNAMV
;
A
#
# COMPACT_ATOMS: atom_id res chain seq x y z
N MET A 1 -22.34 -16.34 6.64
CA MET A 1 -22.03 -15.83 6.88
C MET A 1 -21.22 -15.14 7.77
N GLY A 2 -20.53 -15.18 8.47
CA GLY A 2 -19.77 -14.47 9.42
C GLY A 2 -18.54 -13.82 8.88
N LEU A 3 -17.79 -13.24 9.78
CA LEU A 3 -16.49 -12.66 9.47
C LEU A 3 -15.45 -13.77 9.45
N SER A 4 -14.52 -13.67 8.52
CA SER A 4 -13.38 -14.59 8.46
C SER A 4 -12.11 -13.83 8.83
N LYS A 5 -11.27 -14.44 9.65
CA LYS A 5 -10.05 -13.82 10.12
C LYS A 5 -8.87 -14.27 9.25
N PHE A 6 -8.06 -13.29 8.84
CA PHE A 6 -6.88 -13.56 8.01
C PHE A 6 -5.69 -12.81 8.55
N ARG A 7 -4.49 -13.32 8.27
CA ARG A 7 -3.28 -12.51 8.31
C ARG A 7 -3.16 -11.81 6.97
N ILE A 8 -2.65 -10.58 6.98
CA ILE A 8 -2.49 -9.82 5.73
C ILE A 8 -1.64 -10.59 4.73
N GLY A 9 -0.58 -11.28 5.19
CA GLY A 9 0.26 -12.07 4.31
C GLY A 9 -0.44 -13.21 3.58
N GLN A 10 -1.61 -13.62 4.05
CA GLN A 10 -2.41 -14.63 3.34
C GLN A 10 -3.17 -14.02 2.17
N LEU A 11 -3.38 -12.71 2.19
CA LEU A 11 -4.19 -11.99 1.19
C LEU A 11 -3.32 -11.32 0.12
N VAL A 12 -2.09 -10.95 0.44
CA VAL A 12 -1.27 -10.10 -0.43
C VAL A 12 0.09 -10.74 -0.70
N GLU A 13 0.72 -10.30 -1.78
CA GLU A 13 2.08 -10.70 -2.13
C GLU A 13 2.88 -9.47 -2.51
N GLN A 14 4.17 -9.49 -2.23
CA GLN A 14 5.06 -8.38 -2.53
C GLN A 14 5.30 -8.29 -4.04
N THR A 15 5.31 -7.07 -4.57
CA THR A 15 5.70 -6.82 -5.96
C THR A 15 7.13 -6.30 -5.97
N THR A 16 7.90 -6.73 -6.96
CA THR A 16 9.32 -6.39 -7.06
C THR A 16 9.71 -5.86 -8.43
N GLU A 17 8.74 -5.53 -9.27
CA GLU A 17 9.02 -5.02 -10.60
C GLU A 17 9.66 -3.63 -10.50
N ILE A 18 10.78 -3.44 -11.20
CA ILE A 18 11.47 -2.15 -11.25
C ILE A 18 11.53 -1.65 -12.69
N ASN A 19 11.83 -0.37 -12.86
CA ASN A 19 11.80 0.34 -14.14
C ASN A 19 13.08 0.11 -14.97
N THR A 20 13.51 -1.16 -15.11
CA THR A 20 14.79 -1.48 -15.77
C THR A 20 14.87 -1.02 -17.21
N ASP A 21 13.76 -1.02 -17.93
CA ASP A 21 13.73 -0.70 -19.35
C ASP A 21 13.39 0.77 -19.61
N TYR A 22 13.35 1.59 -18.55
CA TYR A 22 13.00 3.03 -18.67
C TYR A 22 11.67 3.26 -19.38
N LEU A 23 10.71 2.36 -19.19
CA LEU A 23 9.36 2.55 -19.71
C LEU A 23 8.65 3.75 -19.11
N PHE A 24 9.07 4.15 -17.90
CA PHE A 24 8.52 5.29 -17.19
C PHE A 24 9.61 6.33 -16.98
N GLY A 25 9.24 7.59 -17.08
CA GLY A 25 10.18 8.71 -16.98
C GLY A 25 9.89 9.58 -15.76
N ALA A 26 10.53 10.75 -15.73
CA ALA A 26 10.42 11.68 -14.60
C ALA A 26 8.98 12.12 -14.33
N ASP A 27 8.16 12.22 -15.37
CA ASP A 27 6.76 12.62 -15.21
C ASP A 27 5.90 11.56 -14.55
N ASP A 28 6.40 10.34 -14.49
CA ASP A 28 5.67 9.21 -13.90
C ASP A 28 6.06 8.95 -12.45
N VAL A 29 6.96 9.74 -11.90
CA VAL A 29 7.41 9.57 -10.51
C VAL A 29 6.38 10.14 -9.55
N ARG A 30 6.04 9.36 -8.52
CA ARG A 30 5.05 9.76 -7.51
C ARG A 30 5.67 9.65 -6.12
N GLY A 31 5.03 10.33 -5.18
CA GLY A 31 5.36 10.24 -3.76
C GLY A 31 4.10 9.97 -2.97
N MET A 32 4.27 9.79 -1.66
CA MET A 32 3.15 9.53 -0.76
C MET A 32 3.13 10.56 0.35
N THR A 33 1.92 10.87 0.81
CA THR A 33 1.73 11.74 1.98
C THR A 33 1.48 10.90 3.22
N ILE A 34 1.58 11.52 4.39
CA ILE A 34 1.22 10.86 5.66
C ILE A 34 -0.29 10.64 5.78
N THR A 35 -1.07 11.29 4.91
CA THR A 35 -2.51 11.07 4.83
C THR A 35 -2.87 10.00 3.79
N LYS A 36 -1.89 9.22 3.37
CA LYS A 36 -2.05 8.06 2.50
C LYS A 36 -2.57 8.40 1.11
N GLN A 37 -2.06 9.50 0.57
CA GLN A 37 -2.37 9.91 -0.80
C GLN A 37 -1.15 9.76 -1.69
N ILE A 38 -1.39 9.37 -2.94
CA ILE A 38 -0.35 9.36 -3.98
C ILE A 38 -0.38 10.73 -4.66
N ILE A 39 0.76 11.38 -4.71
CA ILE A 39 0.88 12.72 -5.29
C ILE A 39 2.07 12.77 -6.26
N PRO A 40 2.09 13.73 -7.21
CA PRO A 40 3.31 13.96 -8.00
C PRO A 40 4.47 14.27 -7.06
N THR A 41 5.65 13.75 -7.40
CA THR A 41 6.81 13.97 -6.53
C THR A 41 7.20 15.46 -6.55
N LYS A 42 7.62 15.96 -5.38
CA LYS A 42 8.18 17.31 -5.27
C LYS A 42 9.70 17.29 -5.31
N ALA A 43 10.30 16.10 -5.30
CA ALA A 43 11.74 15.97 -5.33
C ALA A 43 12.26 16.18 -6.74
N ASP A 44 13.48 16.73 -6.84
CA ASP A 44 14.17 16.84 -8.12
C ASP A 44 14.74 15.45 -8.45
N VAL A 45 14.18 14.82 -9.48
CA VAL A 45 14.60 13.48 -9.90
C VAL A 45 15.44 13.54 -11.19
N SER A 46 15.85 14.73 -11.62
CA SER A 46 16.59 14.89 -12.88
C SER A 46 17.93 14.15 -12.89
N VAL A 47 18.54 13.95 -11.71
CA VAL A 47 19.80 13.23 -11.58
C VAL A 47 19.65 11.83 -10.98
N ALA A 48 18.40 11.40 -10.71
CA ALA A 48 18.16 10.10 -10.11
C ALA A 48 18.21 9.01 -11.17
N ASP A 49 18.65 7.81 -10.74
CA ASP A 49 18.61 6.63 -11.62
C ASP A 49 17.22 6.00 -11.53
N LEU A 50 16.35 6.40 -12.44
CA LEU A 50 14.97 5.94 -12.45
C LEU A 50 14.82 4.47 -12.79
N SER A 51 15.88 3.81 -13.29
CA SER A 51 15.83 2.38 -13.61
C SER A 51 15.66 1.50 -12.39
N LYS A 52 15.98 2.02 -11.20
CA LYS A 52 15.86 1.28 -9.94
C LYS A 52 14.54 1.56 -9.22
N PHE A 53 13.74 2.47 -9.75
CA PHE A 53 12.47 2.82 -9.13
C PHE A 53 11.48 1.67 -9.26
N LEU A 54 10.64 1.52 -8.24
CA LEU A 54 9.63 0.48 -8.16
C LEU A 54 8.44 0.86 -9.04
N VAL A 55 7.94 -0.09 -9.83
CA VAL A 55 6.75 0.13 -10.67
C VAL A 55 5.51 -0.30 -9.89
N ILE A 56 4.51 0.59 -9.84
CA ILE A 56 3.23 0.34 -9.17
C ILE A 56 2.13 0.37 -10.23
N HIS A 57 1.53 -0.78 -10.46
CA HIS A 57 0.43 -0.92 -11.42
C HIS A 57 -0.92 -0.62 -10.76
N PRO A 58 -1.99 -0.43 -11.56
CA PRO A 58 -3.33 -0.24 -10.99
C PRO A 58 -3.70 -1.36 -10.01
N LYS A 59 -4.38 -0.97 -8.93
CA LYS A 59 -4.82 -1.86 -7.85
C LYS A 59 -3.69 -2.41 -6.99
N GLU A 60 -2.49 -1.87 -7.14
CA GLU A 60 -1.37 -2.22 -6.27
C GLU A 60 -1.19 -1.18 -5.18
N PHE A 61 -0.53 -1.59 -4.12
CA PHE A 61 -0.28 -0.78 -2.93
C PHE A 61 1.21 -0.55 -2.77
N VAL A 62 1.55 0.52 -2.05
CA VAL A 62 2.94 0.83 -1.74
C VAL A 62 3.00 1.47 -0.36
N PHE A 63 4.04 1.18 0.41
CA PHE A 63 4.26 1.86 1.69
C PHE A 63 5.74 2.09 1.91
N ASN A 64 6.02 3.09 2.76
CA ASN A 64 7.39 3.37 3.18
C ASN A 64 7.63 2.67 4.51
N PRO A 65 8.62 1.77 4.61
CA PRO A 65 8.87 1.06 5.85
C PRO A 65 9.38 1.95 6.99
N ARG A 66 9.88 3.15 6.68
CA ARG A 66 10.30 4.07 7.74
C ARG A 66 9.09 4.82 8.27
N THR A 67 8.95 4.84 9.59
CA THR A 67 7.85 5.57 10.20
C THR A 67 8.17 7.07 10.27
N HIS A 68 7.12 7.88 10.16
CA HIS A 68 7.23 9.33 10.29
C HIS A 68 6.33 9.75 11.46
N GLY A 69 6.91 9.82 12.65
CA GLY A 69 6.13 10.04 13.85
C GLY A 69 5.24 8.81 14.13
N LYS A 70 3.92 9.03 14.12
CA LYS A 70 2.95 7.96 14.37
C LYS A 70 2.25 7.50 13.08
N HIS A 71 2.85 7.78 11.93
CA HIS A 71 2.23 7.49 10.64
C HIS A 71 3.16 6.69 9.74
N ILE A 72 2.54 5.85 8.91
CA ILE A 72 3.22 5.11 7.85
C ILE A 72 2.82 5.75 6.53
N GLY A 73 3.80 6.17 5.72
CA GLY A 73 3.53 6.60 4.36
C GLY A 73 2.96 5.42 3.57
N PHE A 74 1.79 5.60 2.97
CA PHE A 74 1.06 4.50 2.35
C PHE A 74 0.28 5.02 1.16
N GLY A 75 0.11 4.20 0.14
CA GLY A 75 -0.68 4.57 -1.01
C GLY A 75 -1.29 3.37 -1.71
N TYR A 76 -2.37 3.64 -2.42
CA TYR A 76 -3.05 2.66 -3.25
C TYR A 76 -3.28 3.27 -4.62
N ASN A 77 -2.88 2.55 -5.67
CA ASN A 77 -3.08 3.04 -7.03
C ASN A 77 -4.51 2.75 -7.48
N ASN A 78 -5.39 3.72 -7.26
CA ASN A 78 -6.79 3.61 -7.66
C ASN A 78 -7.05 4.16 -9.06
N THR A 79 -6.00 4.41 -9.83
CA THR A 79 -6.10 4.91 -11.21
C THR A 79 -5.98 3.74 -12.19
N ASP A 80 -6.12 4.03 -13.47
CA ASP A 80 -5.94 3.04 -14.53
C ASP A 80 -4.56 3.13 -15.21
N VAL A 81 -3.63 3.90 -14.60
CA VAL A 81 -2.27 4.04 -15.14
C VAL A 81 -1.25 3.65 -14.09
N SER A 82 -0.11 3.13 -14.55
CA SER A 82 0.99 2.77 -13.68
C SER A 82 1.88 3.98 -13.42
N PHE A 83 2.62 3.95 -12.30
CA PHE A 83 3.61 4.98 -11.98
C PHE A 83 4.83 4.33 -11.34
N ILE A 84 5.87 5.12 -11.11
CA ILE A 84 7.07 4.65 -10.42
C ILE A 84 7.28 5.47 -9.14
N ILE A 85 7.91 4.84 -8.16
CA ILE A 85 8.20 5.45 -6.87
C ILE A 85 9.59 4.99 -6.42
N SER A 86 10.22 5.75 -5.54
CA SER A 86 11.60 5.47 -5.14
C SER A 86 11.76 4.05 -4.60
N TRP A 87 12.96 3.49 -4.80
CA TRP A 87 13.28 2.10 -4.50
C TRP A 87 13.21 1.72 -3.02
N ASN A 88 13.23 2.71 -2.13
CA ASN A 88 13.18 2.46 -0.69
C ASN A 88 11.76 2.17 -0.18
N ASN A 89 10.78 2.11 -1.07
CA ASN A 89 9.41 1.76 -0.73
C ASN A 89 9.18 0.26 -0.98
N ILE A 90 8.08 -0.26 -0.43
CA ILE A 90 7.67 -1.65 -0.62
C ILE A 90 6.33 -1.66 -1.31
N GLY A 91 6.23 -2.39 -2.44
CA GLY A 91 4.99 -2.55 -3.17
C GLY A 91 4.37 -3.92 -2.93
N PHE A 92 3.04 -4.01 -3.00
CA PHE A 92 2.36 -5.28 -2.87
C PHE A 92 0.99 -5.23 -3.56
N ARG A 93 0.43 -6.40 -3.78
CA ARG A 93 -0.88 -6.54 -4.42
C ARG A 93 -1.64 -7.70 -3.80
N ILE A 94 -2.94 -7.75 -4.04
CA ILE A 94 -3.74 -8.88 -3.61
C ILE A 94 -3.35 -10.10 -4.45
N ARG A 95 -3.18 -11.25 -3.79
CA ARG A 95 -2.88 -12.49 -4.50
C ARG A 95 -4.01 -12.83 -5.46
N PRO A 96 -3.73 -13.30 -6.69
CA PRO A 96 -4.79 -13.63 -7.65
C PRO A 96 -5.83 -14.60 -7.08
N GLU A 97 -5.40 -15.58 -6.28
CA GLU A 97 -6.34 -16.56 -5.70
C GLU A 97 -7.21 -15.97 -4.60
N MET A 98 -6.92 -14.75 -4.13
CA MET A 98 -7.70 -14.09 -3.08
C MET A 98 -8.60 -12.96 -3.60
N GLU A 99 -8.63 -12.75 -4.90
CA GLU A 99 -9.44 -11.67 -5.48
C GLU A 99 -10.94 -11.84 -5.25
N LEU A 100 -11.40 -13.06 -5.02
CA LEU A 100 -12.81 -13.33 -4.70
C LEU A 100 -13.08 -13.31 -3.20
N THR A 101 -12.06 -13.07 -2.40
CA THR A 101 -12.17 -13.03 -0.94
C THR A 101 -12.06 -11.62 -0.40
N VAL A 102 -11.19 -10.77 -1.00
CA VAL A 102 -10.98 -9.41 -0.53
C VAL A 102 -10.93 -8.44 -1.72
N SER A 103 -11.57 -7.29 -1.54
CA SER A 103 -11.53 -6.19 -2.49
C SER A 103 -10.35 -5.28 -2.17
N ALA A 104 -9.63 -4.82 -3.20
CA ALA A 104 -8.52 -3.90 -3.02
C ALA A 104 -8.97 -2.60 -2.35
N GLU A 105 -10.11 -2.06 -2.78
CA GLU A 105 -10.66 -0.84 -2.21
C GLU A 105 -11.02 -1.01 -0.74
N TYR A 106 -11.61 -2.14 -0.38
CA TYR A 106 -11.95 -2.43 1.01
C TYR A 106 -10.68 -2.56 1.86
N LEU A 107 -9.67 -3.24 1.33
CA LEU A 107 -8.40 -3.41 2.04
C LEU A 107 -7.75 -2.05 2.29
N PHE A 108 -7.82 -1.12 1.33
CA PHE A 108 -7.30 0.21 1.52
C PHE A 108 -8.05 0.98 2.62
N LEU A 109 -9.37 0.78 2.75
CA LEU A 109 -10.12 1.36 3.87
C LEU A 109 -9.57 0.87 5.21
N HIS A 110 -9.21 -0.41 5.28
CA HIS A 110 -8.61 -0.98 6.49
C HIS A 110 -7.29 -0.27 6.82
N PHE A 111 -6.44 -0.04 5.82
CA PHE A 111 -5.16 0.62 6.02
C PHE A 111 -5.30 2.11 6.36
N ASN A 112 -6.44 2.73 6.05
CA ASN A 112 -6.64 4.13 6.35
C ASN A 112 -7.11 4.41 7.78
N ARG A 113 -7.36 3.38 8.58
CA ARG A 113 -7.83 3.58 9.96
C ARG A 113 -6.67 3.98 10.86
N ASP A 114 -6.96 4.86 11.81
CA ASP A 114 -5.98 5.27 12.81
C ASP A 114 -5.48 4.10 13.64
N GLU A 115 -6.35 3.13 13.90
CA GLU A 115 -5.99 1.91 14.64
C GLU A 115 -4.90 1.14 13.91
N TRP A 116 -4.95 1.10 12.58
CA TRP A 116 -3.93 0.43 11.81
C TRP A 116 -2.58 1.12 11.96
N ASP A 117 -2.56 2.47 11.87
CA ASP A 117 -1.31 3.22 12.06
C ASP A 117 -0.72 2.98 13.43
N ARG A 118 -1.56 2.96 14.47
CA ARG A 118 -1.09 2.73 15.83
C ARG A 118 -0.44 1.35 15.97
N GLU A 119 -1.08 0.33 15.43
CA GLU A 119 -0.52 -1.02 15.50
C GLU A 119 0.75 -1.15 14.68
N ALA A 120 0.79 -0.57 13.48
CA ALA A 120 1.96 -0.61 12.60
C ALA A 120 3.15 0.08 13.26
N CYS A 121 2.94 1.25 13.86
CA CYS A 121 3.99 1.96 14.56
C CYS A 121 4.47 1.19 15.79
N TYR A 122 3.56 0.59 16.54
CA TYR A 122 3.92 -0.23 17.69
C TYR A 122 4.84 -1.38 17.28
N ARG A 123 4.51 -2.06 16.18
CA ARG A 123 5.33 -3.16 15.66
C ARG A 123 6.70 -2.68 15.20
N SER A 124 6.81 -1.45 14.69
CA SER A 124 8.09 -0.91 14.24
C SER A 124 9.00 -0.55 15.41
N TRP A 125 8.43 -0.20 16.58
CA TRP A 125 9.22 0.20 17.75
C TRP A 125 10.04 -0.95 18.34
N GLY A 126 9.70 -2.19 18.00
CA GLY A 126 10.48 -3.35 18.43
C GLY A 126 11.78 -3.53 17.68
N SER A 127 12.01 -2.78 16.60
CA SER A 127 13.24 -2.86 15.82
C SER A 127 14.19 -1.74 16.22
N SER A 128 15.48 -1.99 16.06
CA SER A 128 16.50 -1.00 16.40
C SER A 128 16.49 0.21 15.46
N THR A 129 15.86 0.09 14.30
CA THR A 129 15.83 1.12 13.27
C THR A 129 14.46 1.77 13.11
N GLU A 130 13.48 1.36 13.91
CA GLU A 130 12.10 1.84 13.81
C GLU A 130 11.54 1.66 12.41
N VAL A 131 11.76 0.46 11.84
CA VAL A 131 11.29 0.12 10.50
C VAL A 131 10.11 -0.82 10.59
N PHE A 132 9.04 -0.50 9.86
CA PHE A 132 7.89 -1.38 9.69
C PHE A 132 8.15 -2.26 8.47
N SER A 133 8.54 -3.51 8.71
CA SER A 133 8.99 -4.41 7.64
C SER A 133 7.81 -5.04 6.90
N TRP A 134 8.12 -5.64 5.75
CA TRP A 134 7.16 -6.45 5.01
C TRP A 134 6.63 -7.60 5.88
N ASP A 135 7.53 -8.26 6.62
CA ASP A 135 7.12 -9.37 7.50
C ASP A 135 6.18 -8.91 8.59
N ALA A 136 6.41 -7.72 9.16
CA ALA A 136 5.52 -7.15 10.16
C ALA A 136 4.13 -6.88 9.57
N LEU A 137 4.07 -6.35 8.36
CA LEU A 137 2.79 -6.15 7.68
C LEU A 137 2.05 -7.48 7.50
N CYS A 138 2.76 -8.51 7.05
CA CYS A 138 2.16 -9.82 6.78
C CYS A 138 1.61 -10.49 8.04
N GLU A 139 2.18 -10.21 9.19
CA GLU A 139 1.72 -10.79 10.45
C GLU A 139 0.49 -10.12 11.03
N MET A 140 0.16 -8.93 10.59
CA MET A 140 -1.03 -8.23 11.08
C MET A 140 -2.28 -8.95 10.63
N GLU A 141 -3.31 -8.90 11.48
CA GLU A 141 -4.56 -9.62 11.24
C GLU A 141 -5.70 -8.66 10.97
N LEU A 142 -6.68 -9.13 10.21
CA LEU A 142 -7.93 -8.43 10.02
C LEU A 142 -9.04 -9.45 9.82
N THR A 143 -10.28 -9.02 10.04
CA THR A 143 -11.46 -9.83 9.75
C THR A 143 -12.17 -9.26 8.54
N LEU A 144 -12.62 -10.15 7.65
CA LEU A 144 -13.27 -9.76 6.41
C LEU A 144 -14.72 -10.26 6.38
N PRO A 145 -15.68 -9.38 6.08
CA PRO A 145 -16.99 -9.83 5.68
C PRO A 145 -16.95 -10.36 4.25
N ASN A 146 -18.07 -10.85 3.74
CA ASN A 146 -18.13 -11.29 2.34
C ASN A 146 -17.99 -10.10 1.39
N LEU A 147 -17.72 -10.38 0.10
CA LEU A 147 -17.49 -9.33 -0.88
C LEU A 147 -18.65 -8.33 -1.03
N PRO A 148 -19.92 -8.78 -1.08
CA PRO A 148 -21.01 -7.80 -1.14
C PRO A 148 -21.02 -6.81 0.03
N THR A 149 -20.71 -7.27 1.23
CA THR A 149 -20.62 -6.40 2.40
C THR A 149 -19.42 -5.47 2.30
N GLN A 150 -18.28 -5.98 1.82
CA GLN A 150 -17.11 -5.13 1.58
C GLN A 150 -17.45 -4.01 0.61
N GLN A 151 -18.13 -4.34 -0.49
CA GLN A 151 -18.50 -3.34 -1.49
C GLN A 151 -19.46 -2.29 -0.91
N LYS A 152 -20.35 -2.71 -0.03
CA LYS A 152 -21.25 -1.79 0.64
C LYS A 152 -20.48 -0.73 1.44
N TYR A 153 -19.46 -1.15 2.19
CA TYR A 153 -18.63 -0.20 2.94
C TYR A 153 -17.84 0.73 2.02
N VAL A 154 -17.32 0.20 0.91
CA VAL A 154 -16.61 1.02 -0.08
C VAL A 154 -17.54 2.08 -0.66
N ASP A 155 -18.78 1.69 -1.01
CA ASP A 155 -19.75 2.62 -1.56
C ASP A 155 -20.12 3.72 -0.56
N ILE A 156 -20.28 3.35 0.71
CA ILE A 156 -20.57 4.33 1.76
C ILE A 156 -19.42 5.32 1.90
N TYR A 157 -18.18 4.82 1.92
CA TYR A 157 -17.02 5.68 2.04
C TYR A 157 -16.95 6.65 0.86
N ASN A 158 -17.12 6.15 -0.36
CA ASN A 158 -17.04 6.99 -1.56
C ASN A 158 -18.14 8.06 -1.60
N ALA A 159 -19.29 7.78 -1.00
CA ALA A 159 -20.38 8.75 -0.93
C ALA A 159 -20.13 9.87 0.08
N MET A 160 -19.19 9.65 1.01
CA MET A 160 -18.87 10.62 2.06
C MET A 160 -17.78 11.61 1.66
N VAL A 161 -17.07 11.35 0.56
CA VAL A 161 -15.95 12.19 0.15
C VAL A 161 -16.26 13.00 -1.10
#